data_49f3fbdc88ef2997949cc1f68cc5a8a2
#
_entry.id   49f3fbdc88ef2997949cc1f68cc5a8a2
#
_cell.length_a   1.000
_cell.length_b   1.000
_cell.length_c   1.000
_cell.angle_alpha   90.00
_cell.angle_beta   90.00
_cell.angle_gamma   90.00
#
_symmetry.space_group_name_H-M   'P 1'
#
loop_
_entity.id
_entity.type
_entity.pdbx_description
1 polymer ?
#
loop_
_entity_poly.entity_id
_entity_poly.type
_entity_poly.pdbx_seq_one_letter_code
_entity_poly.pdbx_strand_id
1 'polypeptide(L)'
;MEENMADKKTVTPEEKKLAAEKHVDGLVQKALVALEEMRKLDQDQVDYIVAKASVAALDAHGELALHAFEETGRGVFEDKATKNLFACEHVVNNMRHTKTVGVIEEDDVTGLTLIAEPVGVVCGITPTTNPTSTAIFKTLI
;
A
#
# COMPACT_ATOMS: atom_id res chain seq x y z
N MET A 1 -21.82 -17.39 45.07
CA MET A 1 -20.76 -17.18 44.06
C MET A 1 -21.18 -16.00 43.22
N GLU A 2 -20.73 -14.81 43.60
CA GLU A 2 -20.99 -13.59 42.87
C GLU A 2 -19.91 -13.43 41.80
N GLU A 3 -20.32 -13.53 40.54
CA GLU A 3 -19.45 -13.31 39.41
C GLU A 3 -19.20 -11.82 39.23
N ASN A 4 -17.93 -11.46 39.33
CA ASN A 4 -17.37 -10.12 39.22
C ASN A 4 -17.59 -9.57 37.80
N MET A 5 -18.66 -8.81 37.60
CA MET A 5 -18.87 -8.03 36.38
C MET A 5 -17.88 -6.88 36.39
N ALA A 6 -16.71 -7.11 35.78
CA ALA A 6 -15.73 -6.06 35.53
C ALA A 6 -16.35 -4.97 34.65
N ASP A 7 -16.44 -3.78 35.20
CA ASP A 7 -16.90 -2.54 34.58
C ASP A 7 -16.17 -2.30 33.25
N LYS A 8 -16.81 -2.61 32.12
CA LYS A 8 -16.35 -2.17 30.80
C LYS A 8 -16.57 -0.66 30.72
N LYS A 9 -15.54 0.11 31.07
CA LYS A 9 -15.53 1.57 30.81
C LYS A 9 -15.92 1.81 29.36
N THR A 10 -17.09 2.38 29.16
CA THR A 10 -17.57 2.81 27.84
C THR A 10 -16.74 4.02 27.40
N VAL A 11 -15.85 3.77 26.42
CA VAL A 11 -14.98 4.83 25.86
C VAL A 11 -15.86 5.88 25.18
N THR A 12 -15.71 7.13 25.57
CA THR A 12 -16.50 8.25 25.01
C THR A 12 -16.16 8.51 23.53
N PRO A 13 -17.06 9.16 22.76
CA PRO A 13 -16.76 9.54 21.38
C PRO A 13 -15.51 10.43 21.25
N GLU A 14 -15.28 11.32 22.23
CA GLU A 14 -14.11 12.20 22.26
C GLU A 14 -12.81 11.43 22.50
N GLU A 15 -12.81 10.48 23.44
CA GLU A 15 -11.66 9.60 23.66
C GLU A 15 -11.33 8.74 22.43
N LYS A 16 -12.35 8.25 21.72
CA LYS A 16 -12.16 7.51 20.45
C LYS A 16 -11.53 8.40 19.39
N LYS A 17 -12.00 9.64 19.26
CA LYS A 17 -11.48 10.60 18.30
C LYS A 17 -10.01 10.91 18.60
N LEU A 18 -9.69 11.25 19.84
CA LEU A 18 -8.31 11.54 20.26
C LEU A 18 -7.36 10.36 20.04
N ALA A 19 -7.82 9.14 20.32
CA ALA A 19 -7.06 7.93 20.08
C ALA A 19 -6.80 7.71 18.57
N ALA A 20 -7.80 7.97 17.73
CA ALA A 20 -7.66 7.87 16.29
C ALA A 20 -6.70 8.93 15.71
N GLU A 21 -6.81 10.17 16.15
CA GLU A 21 -5.89 11.26 15.77
C GLU A 21 -4.44 10.90 16.14
N LYS A 22 -4.19 10.49 17.37
CA LYS A 22 -2.86 10.07 17.82
C LYS A 22 -2.31 8.87 17.01
N HIS A 23 -3.18 7.94 16.66
CA HIS A 23 -2.79 6.79 15.83
C HIS A 23 -2.37 7.23 14.42
N VAL A 24 -3.18 8.08 13.78
CA VAL A 24 -2.90 8.62 12.43
C VAL A 24 -1.63 9.46 12.44
N ASP A 25 -1.45 10.35 13.43
CA ASP A 25 -0.23 11.14 13.56
C ASP A 25 1.02 10.25 13.66
N GLY A 26 0.93 9.15 14.43
CA GLY A 26 2.00 8.19 14.54
C GLY A 26 2.33 7.49 13.21
N LEU A 27 1.34 7.19 12.39
CA LEU A 27 1.53 6.61 11.05
C LEU A 27 2.17 7.64 10.10
N VAL A 28 1.70 8.88 10.12
CA VAL A 28 2.25 9.97 9.30
C VAL A 28 3.73 10.23 9.64
N GLN A 29 4.09 10.27 10.92
CA GLN A 29 5.48 10.43 11.33
C GLN A 29 6.39 9.30 10.82
N LYS A 30 5.93 8.06 10.89
CA LYS A 30 6.67 6.91 10.32
C LYS A 30 6.82 7.03 8.79
N ALA A 31 5.75 7.45 8.11
CA ALA A 31 5.76 7.64 6.67
C ALA A 31 6.70 8.76 6.22
N LEU A 32 6.79 9.86 6.98
CA LEU A 32 7.74 10.95 6.72
C LEU A 32 9.19 10.48 6.83
N VAL A 33 9.51 9.66 7.84
CA VAL A 33 10.86 9.07 7.98
C VAL A 33 11.14 8.14 6.79
N ALA A 34 10.19 7.30 6.41
CA ALA A 34 10.33 6.40 5.26
C ALA A 34 10.49 7.17 3.94
N LEU A 35 9.82 8.31 3.77
CA LEU A 35 9.97 9.18 2.61
C LEU A 35 11.42 9.69 2.44
N GLU A 36 12.07 10.08 3.54
CA GLU A 36 13.47 10.52 3.50
C GLU A 36 14.43 9.39 3.11
N GLU A 37 14.12 8.15 3.47
CA GLU A 37 14.88 6.99 3.00
C GLU A 37 14.57 6.66 1.52
N MET A 38 13.31 6.74 1.12
CA MET A 38 12.87 6.50 -0.26
C MET A 38 13.54 7.45 -1.25
N ARG A 39 13.72 8.73 -0.88
CA ARG A 39 14.38 9.75 -1.71
C ARG A 39 15.85 9.48 -2.03
N LYS A 40 16.49 8.60 -1.28
CA LYS A 40 17.90 8.23 -1.46
C LYS A 40 18.09 7.07 -2.44
N LEU A 41 17.01 6.37 -2.78
CA LEU A 41 17.06 5.20 -3.64
C LEU A 41 17.24 5.60 -5.10
N ASP A 42 18.09 4.85 -5.82
CA ASP A 42 18.18 4.91 -7.27
C ASP A 42 17.15 4.00 -7.95
N GLN A 43 17.06 4.05 -9.28
CA GLN A 43 16.11 3.26 -10.05
C GLN A 43 16.29 1.75 -9.84
N ASP A 44 17.53 1.26 -9.85
CA ASP A 44 17.82 -0.18 -9.69
C ASP A 44 17.37 -0.69 -8.31
N GLN A 45 17.53 0.14 -7.27
CA GLN A 45 17.08 -0.18 -5.92
C GLN A 45 15.56 -0.20 -5.81
N VAL A 46 14.86 0.76 -6.43
CA VAL A 46 13.39 0.79 -6.47
C VAL A 46 12.86 -0.40 -7.25
N ASP A 47 13.41 -0.69 -8.43
CA ASP A 47 13.01 -1.84 -9.24
C ASP A 47 13.21 -3.17 -8.50
N TYR A 48 14.32 -3.31 -7.77
CA TYR A 48 14.58 -4.48 -6.94
C TYR A 48 13.54 -4.64 -5.82
N ILE A 49 13.20 -3.55 -5.12
CA ILE A 49 12.20 -3.55 -4.03
C ILE A 49 10.83 -3.94 -4.59
N VAL A 50 10.40 -3.32 -5.69
CA VAL A 50 9.11 -3.61 -6.35
C VAL A 50 9.06 -5.06 -6.81
N ALA A 51 10.11 -5.57 -7.44
CA ALA A 51 10.16 -6.97 -7.87
C ALA A 51 10.07 -7.94 -6.69
N LYS A 52 10.78 -7.70 -5.59
CA LYS A 52 10.72 -8.55 -4.40
C LYS A 52 9.37 -8.49 -3.70
N ALA A 53 8.79 -7.30 -3.55
CA ALA A 53 7.47 -7.13 -2.96
C ALA A 53 6.38 -7.79 -3.83
N SER A 54 6.48 -7.67 -5.15
CA SER A 54 5.59 -8.33 -6.11
C SER A 54 5.59 -9.85 -5.95
N VAL A 55 6.77 -10.48 -5.88
CA VAL A 55 6.90 -11.93 -5.70
C VAL A 55 6.31 -12.36 -4.35
N ALA A 56 6.60 -11.64 -3.27
CA ALA A 56 6.06 -11.95 -1.95
C ALA A 56 4.52 -11.86 -1.92
N ALA A 57 3.96 -10.85 -2.59
CA ALA A 57 2.51 -10.70 -2.70
C ALA A 57 1.88 -11.78 -3.60
N LEU A 58 2.60 -12.20 -4.67
CA LEU A 58 2.19 -13.29 -5.55
C LEU A 58 2.16 -14.62 -4.80
N ASP A 59 3.16 -14.92 -4.00
CA ASP A 59 3.20 -16.15 -3.18
C ASP A 59 2.01 -16.22 -2.20
N ALA A 60 1.57 -15.08 -1.68
CA ALA A 60 0.46 -14.98 -0.73
C ALA A 60 -0.92 -14.70 -1.38
N HIS A 61 -1.02 -14.58 -2.72
CA HIS A 61 -2.21 -14.07 -3.41
C HIS A 61 -3.49 -14.83 -3.08
N GLY A 62 -3.42 -16.15 -2.99
CA GLY A 62 -4.56 -17.03 -2.68
C GLY A 62 -5.00 -16.90 -1.22
N GLU A 63 -4.07 -16.95 -0.28
CA GLU A 63 -4.35 -16.78 1.15
C GLU A 63 -4.97 -15.40 1.44
N LEU A 64 -4.40 -14.33 0.88
CA LEU A 64 -4.94 -12.99 0.99
C LEU A 64 -6.35 -12.86 0.38
N ALA A 65 -6.63 -13.56 -0.71
CA ALA A 65 -7.97 -13.59 -1.31
C ALA A 65 -8.99 -14.28 -0.40
N LEU A 66 -8.59 -15.39 0.24
CA LEU A 66 -9.44 -16.11 1.19
C LEU A 66 -9.77 -15.23 2.39
N HIS A 67 -8.76 -14.63 3.02
CA HIS A 67 -8.95 -13.71 4.14
C HIS A 67 -9.86 -12.53 3.77
N ALA A 68 -9.67 -11.93 2.60
CA ALA A 68 -10.52 -10.84 2.13
C ALA A 68 -11.97 -11.26 1.89
N PHE A 69 -12.18 -12.49 1.42
CA PHE A 69 -13.53 -13.04 1.24
C PHE A 69 -14.21 -13.30 2.59
N GLU A 70 -13.52 -13.95 3.52
CA GLU A 70 -14.03 -14.27 4.86
C GLU A 70 -14.34 -13.01 5.67
N GLU A 71 -13.42 -12.01 5.66
CA GLU A 71 -13.59 -10.76 6.40
C GLU A 71 -14.74 -9.91 5.86
N THR A 72 -14.86 -9.80 4.55
CA THR A 72 -15.79 -8.85 3.93
C THR A 72 -17.15 -9.46 3.58
N GLY A 73 -17.22 -10.78 3.40
CA GLY A 73 -18.39 -11.48 2.88
C GLY A 73 -18.80 -11.05 1.47
N ARG A 74 -17.87 -10.44 0.70
CA ARG A 74 -18.18 -9.84 -0.61
C ARG A 74 -17.39 -10.47 -1.73
N GLY A 75 -18.09 -10.67 -2.86
CA GLY A 75 -17.50 -11.20 -4.09
C GLY A 75 -17.31 -12.71 -4.04
N VAL A 76 -16.42 -13.20 -4.90
CA VAL A 76 -16.07 -14.61 -5.08
C VAL A 76 -14.59 -14.78 -4.82
N PHE A 77 -14.21 -15.86 -4.15
CA PHE A 77 -12.81 -16.13 -3.78
C PHE A 77 -11.88 -16.16 -5.00
N GLU A 78 -12.27 -16.91 -6.04
CA GLU A 78 -11.49 -17.08 -7.26
C GLU A 78 -11.24 -15.75 -7.99
N ASP A 79 -12.23 -14.88 -8.03
CA ASP A 79 -12.10 -13.55 -8.62
C ASP A 79 -11.15 -12.67 -7.79
N LYS A 80 -11.18 -12.79 -6.45
CA LYS A 80 -10.25 -12.05 -5.58
C LYS A 80 -8.81 -12.54 -5.76
N ALA A 81 -8.61 -13.85 -5.88
CA ALA A 81 -7.29 -14.43 -6.18
C ALA A 81 -6.76 -13.93 -7.52
N THR A 82 -7.61 -13.95 -8.57
CA THR A 82 -7.27 -13.41 -9.89
C THR A 82 -6.91 -11.92 -9.85
N LYS A 83 -7.63 -11.10 -9.08
CA LYS A 83 -7.32 -9.67 -8.92
C LYS A 83 -5.99 -9.44 -8.19
N ASN A 84 -5.69 -10.24 -7.17
CA ASN A 84 -4.41 -10.17 -6.48
C ASN A 84 -3.27 -10.52 -7.44
N LEU A 85 -3.41 -11.62 -8.20
CA LEU A 85 -2.45 -12.05 -9.22
C LEU A 85 -2.25 -10.96 -10.28
N PHE A 86 -3.33 -10.35 -10.77
CA PHE A 86 -3.24 -9.25 -11.74
C PHE A 86 -2.41 -8.07 -11.20
N ALA A 87 -2.63 -7.68 -9.94
CA ALA A 87 -1.87 -6.61 -9.31
C ALA A 87 -0.38 -6.95 -9.16
N CYS A 88 -0.05 -8.19 -8.78
CA CYS A 88 1.33 -8.62 -8.56
C CYS A 88 2.10 -8.82 -9.88
N GLU A 89 1.48 -9.42 -10.88
CA GLU A 89 2.18 -9.88 -12.09
C GLU A 89 1.96 -8.92 -13.26
N HIS A 90 0.72 -8.73 -13.67
CA HIS A 90 0.44 -7.97 -14.91
C HIS A 90 0.78 -6.50 -14.78
N VAL A 91 0.43 -5.86 -13.67
CA VAL A 91 0.72 -4.44 -13.45
C VAL A 91 2.23 -4.21 -13.36
N VAL A 92 2.94 -4.99 -12.54
CA VAL A 92 4.38 -4.84 -12.35
C VAL A 92 5.14 -5.14 -13.64
N ASN A 93 4.78 -6.20 -14.38
CA ASN A 93 5.41 -6.50 -15.66
C ASN A 93 5.18 -5.41 -16.72
N ASN A 94 4.01 -4.77 -16.71
CA ASN A 94 3.73 -3.67 -17.64
C ASN A 94 4.58 -2.42 -17.32
N MET A 95 4.94 -2.23 -16.06
CA MET A 95 5.72 -1.07 -15.59
C MET A 95 7.25 -1.31 -15.58
N ARG A 96 7.71 -2.55 -15.79
CA ARG A 96 9.12 -2.94 -15.54
C ARG A 96 10.19 -2.15 -16.28
N HIS A 97 9.81 -1.38 -17.32
CA HIS A 97 10.72 -0.53 -18.09
C HIS A 97 10.42 0.97 -17.93
N THR A 98 9.52 1.30 -17.02
CA THR A 98 9.16 2.69 -16.75
C THR A 98 10.19 3.29 -15.79
N LYS A 99 10.83 4.37 -16.22
CA LYS A 99 11.69 5.15 -15.34
C LYS A 99 10.83 5.93 -14.35
N THR A 100 11.12 5.78 -13.06
CA THR A 100 10.35 6.38 -11.96
C THR A 100 11.21 7.16 -10.97
N VAL A 101 12.54 7.19 -11.20
CA VAL A 101 13.50 7.87 -10.31
C VAL A 101 14.49 8.67 -11.14
N GLY A 102 14.74 9.91 -10.73
CA GLY A 102 15.71 10.79 -11.36
C GLY A 102 15.28 11.29 -12.75
N VAL A 103 16.24 11.51 -13.61
CA VAL A 103 15.96 12.01 -14.96
C VAL A 103 15.33 10.92 -15.83
N ILE A 104 14.08 11.12 -16.25
CA ILE A 104 13.33 10.17 -17.09
C ILE A 104 13.37 10.52 -18.57
N GLU A 105 13.49 11.80 -18.91
CA GLU A 105 13.58 12.28 -20.30
C GLU A 105 14.39 13.56 -20.36
N GLU A 106 15.20 13.70 -21.41
CA GLU A 106 15.90 14.93 -21.78
C GLU A 106 15.63 15.23 -23.25
N ASP A 107 15.17 16.43 -23.53
CA ASP A 107 14.95 16.95 -24.90
C ASP A 107 15.90 18.10 -25.16
N ASP A 108 16.98 17.82 -25.89
CA ASP A 108 17.99 18.81 -26.27
C ASP A 108 17.45 19.89 -27.20
N VAL A 109 16.35 19.64 -27.95
CA VAL A 109 15.77 20.60 -28.90
C VAL A 109 14.99 21.68 -28.16
N THR A 110 14.21 21.31 -27.19
CA THR A 110 13.41 22.25 -26.37
C THR A 110 14.14 22.69 -25.08
N GLY A 111 15.22 22.01 -24.71
CA GLY A 111 15.95 22.25 -23.46
C GLY A 111 15.18 21.82 -22.22
N LEU A 112 14.23 20.86 -22.35
CA LEU A 112 13.43 20.36 -21.24
C LEU A 112 14.03 19.09 -20.68
N THR A 113 14.09 19.03 -19.34
CA THR A 113 14.45 17.81 -18.60
C THR A 113 13.28 17.42 -17.70
N LEU A 114 12.81 16.19 -17.83
CA LEU A 114 11.75 15.63 -17.00
C LEU A 114 12.38 14.76 -15.88
N ILE A 115 12.09 15.12 -14.64
CA ILE A 115 12.65 14.45 -13.47
C ILE A 115 11.51 13.84 -12.64
N ALA A 116 11.65 12.55 -12.28
CA ALA A 116 10.73 11.87 -11.38
C ALA A 116 11.23 11.98 -9.95
N GLU A 117 10.34 12.39 -9.05
CA GLU A 117 10.58 12.42 -7.62
C GLU A 117 9.37 11.87 -6.85
N PRO A 118 9.56 11.33 -5.62
CA PRO A 118 8.45 10.91 -4.78
C PRO A 118 7.46 12.05 -4.53
N VAL A 119 6.17 11.81 -4.75
CA VAL A 119 5.10 12.81 -4.51
C VAL A 119 4.89 13.16 -3.04
N GLY A 120 5.47 12.38 -2.13
CA GLY A 120 5.33 12.54 -0.69
C GLY A 120 4.51 11.42 -0.04
N VAL A 121 3.99 11.70 1.16
CA VAL A 121 3.15 10.74 1.89
C VAL A 121 1.73 10.75 1.33
N VAL A 122 1.23 9.60 0.95
CA VAL A 122 -0.09 9.41 0.37
C VAL A 122 -1.00 8.63 1.31
N CYS A 123 -2.23 9.10 1.51
CA CYS A 123 -3.26 8.35 2.23
C CYS A 123 -4.01 7.44 1.24
N GLY A 124 -3.76 6.15 1.31
CA GLY A 124 -4.42 5.14 0.50
C GLY A 124 -5.65 4.55 1.19
N ILE A 125 -6.86 4.77 0.64
CA ILE A 125 -8.07 4.15 1.14
C ILE A 125 -8.36 2.89 0.33
N THR A 126 -8.51 1.75 1.01
CA THR A 126 -8.85 0.47 0.38
C THR A 126 -10.35 0.22 0.46
N PRO A 127 -11.01 -0.17 -0.65
CA PRO A 127 -12.43 -0.51 -0.62
C PRO A 127 -12.66 -1.92 -0.07
N THR A 128 -13.80 -2.15 0.58
CA THR A 128 -14.22 -3.49 1.08
C THR A 128 -14.33 -4.53 -0.04
N THR A 129 -14.60 -4.11 -1.27
CA THR A 129 -14.73 -5.03 -2.41
C THR A 129 -13.41 -5.64 -2.86
N ASN A 130 -12.30 -4.89 -2.76
CA ASN A 130 -10.97 -5.30 -3.23
C ASN A 130 -9.87 -4.87 -2.26
N PRO A 131 -9.90 -5.24 -0.97
CA PRO A 131 -8.96 -4.71 0.01
C PRO A 131 -7.51 -5.11 -0.31
N THR A 132 -7.26 -6.38 -0.56
CA THR A 132 -5.91 -6.92 -0.76
C THR A 132 -5.31 -6.51 -2.10
N SER A 133 -6.02 -6.68 -3.21
CA SER A 133 -5.53 -6.27 -4.52
C SER A 133 -5.27 -4.75 -4.60
N THR A 134 -6.08 -3.93 -3.92
CA THR A 134 -5.88 -2.48 -3.87
C THR A 134 -4.66 -2.11 -3.03
N ALA A 135 -4.43 -2.78 -1.89
CA ALA A 135 -3.25 -2.56 -1.08
C ALA A 135 -1.97 -2.93 -1.87
N ILE A 136 -1.95 -4.10 -2.51
CA ILE A 136 -0.84 -4.55 -3.36
C ILE A 136 -0.59 -3.53 -4.48
N PHE A 137 -1.62 -3.20 -5.26
CA PHE A 137 -1.52 -2.26 -6.38
C PHE A 137 -0.96 -0.90 -5.95
N LYS A 138 -1.53 -0.29 -4.90
CA LYS A 138 -1.10 1.04 -4.43
C LYS A 138 0.29 1.07 -3.81
N THR A 139 0.80 -0.08 -3.40
CA THR A 139 2.15 -0.18 -2.83
C THR A 139 3.21 -0.38 -3.91
N LEU A 140 2.86 -1.01 -5.05
CA LEU A 140 3.81 -1.39 -6.11
C LEU A 140 3.94 -0.35 -7.23
N ILE A 141 2.97 0.57 -7.37
CA ILE A 141 2.96 1.64 -8.37
C ILE A 141 3.31 2.99 -7.71
#